data_fb8e4b440c5582a9e18033cbb667db10
#
_entry.id   fb8e4b440c5582a9e18033cbb667db10
#
_cell.length_a   1.000
_cell.length_b   1.000
_cell.length_c   1.000
_cell.angle_alpha   90.00
_cell.angle_beta   90.00
_cell.angle_gamma   90.00
#
_symmetry.space_group_name_H-M   'P 1'
#
loop_
_entity.id
_entity.type
_entity.pdbx_description
1 polymer ?
#
loop_
_entity_poly.entity_id
_entity_poly.type
_entity_poly.pdbx_seq_one_letter_code
_entity_poly.pdbx_strand_id
1 'polypeptide(L)'
;MFIAKRLQAVFAAVGLCMLLAACGTGRTIVMEPPQRKVFSAVTLLRANDTVPVPEEYRVRFVNKIRELLYGSKEKPGPFAEGGGLTIRIKVVQFTAGNQFERWFWGGIGNAGEGSINVLAEFMDGDTKLAQTQTEGRIGSGFFGGSMGEAVDKAAEEIAKYAVANFR
;
A
#
# COMPACT_ATOMS: atom_id res chain seq x y z
N MET A 1 13.63 45.05 -10.90
CA MET A 1 12.40 44.33 -11.23
C MET A 1 12.64 42.85 -11.57
N PHE A 2 13.77 42.46 -12.17
CA PHE A 2 14.09 41.05 -12.53
C PHE A 2 14.44 40.12 -11.34
N ILE A 3 15.08 40.68 -10.29
CA ILE A 3 15.53 39.89 -9.13
C ILE A 3 14.33 39.41 -8.29
N ALA A 4 13.31 40.24 -8.12
CA ALA A 4 12.11 39.86 -7.34
C ALA A 4 11.31 38.72 -8.00
N LYS A 5 11.19 38.69 -9.33
CA LYS A 5 10.52 37.61 -10.06
C LYS A 5 11.25 36.25 -9.96
N ARG A 6 12.60 36.30 -9.97
CA ARG A 6 13.40 35.06 -9.78
C ARG A 6 13.30 34.51 -8.37
N LEU A 7 13.23 35.39 -7.37
CA LEU A 7 13.06 34.97 -5.97
C LEU A 7 11.68 34.32 -5.75
N GLN A 8 10.60 34.87 -6.31
CA GLN A 8 9.26 34.31 -6.26
C GLN A 8 9.18 32.94 -6.94
N ALA A 9 9.85 32.74 -8.07
CA ALA A 9 9.88 31.44 -8.77
C ALA A 9 10.60 30.36 -7.96
N VAL A 10 11.69 30.73 -7.27
CA VAL A 10 12.43 29.78 -6.38
C VAL A 10 11.58 29.39 -5.17
N PHE A 11 10.89 30.33 -4.53
CA PHE A 11 10.00 30.03 -3.41
C PHE A 11 8.81 29.15 -3.83
N ALA A 12 8.24 29.39 -5.02
CA ALA A 12 7.16 28.56 -5.55
C ALA A 12 7.63 27.13 -5.88
N ALA A 13 8.84 26.99 -6.44
CA ALA A 13 9.42 25.67 -6.76
C ALA A 13 9.77 24.87 -5.49
N VAL A 14 10.34 25.51 -4.47
CA VAL A 14 10.64 24.88 -3.17
C VAL A 14 9.36 24.50 -2.44
N GLY A 15 8.32 25.34 -2.46
CA GLY A 15 7.01 25.02 -1.89
C GLY A 15 6.34 23.82 -2.56
N LEU A 16 6.44 23.70 -3.88
CA LEU A 16 5.88 22.59 -4.66
C LEU A 16 6.62 21.28 -4.38
N CYS A 17 7.96 21.32 -4.21
CA CYS A 17 8.73 20.12 -3.84
C CYS A 17 8.42 19.62 -2.43
N MET A 18 8.08 20.49 -1.48
CA MET A 18 7.70 20.06 -0.12
C MET A 18 6.32 19.40 -0.06
N LEU A 19 5.41 19.69 -1.00
CA LEU A 19 4.09 19.07 -1.06
C LEU A 19 4.14 17.59 -1.55
N LEU A 20 5.22 17.17 -2.20
CA LEU A 20 5.39 15.81 -2.72
C LEU A 20 5.93 14.82 -1.67
N ALA A 21 6.41 15.29 -0.52
CA ALA A 21 7.06 14.45 0.50
C ALA A 21 6.12 13.88 1.56
N ALA A 22 4.81 14.20 1.51
CA ALA A 22 3.84 13.86 2.57
C ALA A 22 3.08 12.55 2.34
N CYS A 23 3.37 11.81 1.27
CA CYS A 23 2.68 10.55 0.98
C CYS A 23 3.22 9.41 1.85
N GLY A 24 2.32 8.57 2.36
CA GLY A 24 2.68 7.30 3.00
C GLY A 24 3.58 6.45 2.10
N THR A 25 4.39 5.59 2.68
CA THR A 25 5.31 4.72 1.96
C THR A 25 4.83 3.28 1.97
N GLY A 26 4.99 2.59 0.85
CA GLY A 26 4.80 1.15 0.73
C GLY A 26 6.14 0.45 0.48
N ARG A 27 6.32 -0.73 1.06
CA ARG A 27 7.50 -1.58 0.85
C ARG A 27 7.10 -3.03 0.79
N THR A 28 7.61 -3.75 -0.21
CA THR A 28 7.43 -5.21 -0.34
C THR A 28 8.75 -5.93 -0.13
N ILE A 29 8.73 -6.93 0.73
CA ILE A 29 9.82 -7.89 0.93
C ILE A 29 9.37 -9.20 0.29
N VAL A 30 10.13 -9.68 -0.69
CA VAL A 30 9.90 -10.98 -1.33
C VAL A 30 10.48 -12.05 -0.42
N MET A 31 9.63 -12.89 0.14
CA MET A 31 10.04 -14.00 1.03
C MET A 31 10.32 -15.27 0.22
N GLU A 32 9.52 -15.52 -0.80
CA GLU A 32 9.74 -16.59 -1.77
C GLU A 32 9.69 -15.99 -3.17
N PRO A 33 10.77 -16.16 -3.99
CA PRO A 33 10.85 -15.58 -5.33
C PRO A 33 9.77 -16.15 -6.24
N PRO A 34 9.25 -15.36 -7.20
CA PRO A 34 8.14 -15.78 -8.02
C PRO A 34 8.53 -16.89 -9.01
N GLN A 35 7.73 -17.94 -9.06
CA GLN A 35 7.69 -18.85 -10.21
C GLN A 35 6.81 -18.18 -11.27
N ARG A 36 7.42 -17.67 -12.32
CA ARG A 36 6.71 -16.90 -13.35
C ARG A 36 5.69 -17.77 -14.08
N LYS A 37 4.44 -17.37 -13.97
CA LYS A 37 3.30 -17.94 -14.72
C LYS A 37 2.33 -16.80 -14.99
N VAL A 38 1.77 -16.76 -16.20
CA VAL A 38 0.85 -15.69 -16.61
C VAL A 38 -0.59 -16.12 -16.36
N PHE A 39 -1.40 -15.23 -15.83
CA PHE A 39 -2.82 -15.43 -15.56
C PHE A 39 -3.64 -14.26 -16.13
N SER A 40 -4.80 -14.56 -16.69
CA SER A 40 -5.77 -13.55 -17.13
C SER A 40 -6.77 -13.17 -16.05
N ALA A 41 -6.93 -14.01 -15.03
CA ALA A 41 -7.88 -13.83 -13.94
C ALA A 41 -7.23 -14.09 -12.58
N VAL A 42 -7.77 -13.47 -11.53
CA VAL A 42 -7.31 -13.64 -10.17
C VAL A 42 -8.48 -13.75 -9.18
N THR A 43 -8.33 -14.63 -8.19
CA THR A 43 -9.23 -14.73 -7.04
C THR A 43 -8.53 -14.14 -5.82
N LEU A 44 -9.14 -13.16 -5.18
CA LEU A 44 -8.66 -12.60 -3.93
C LEU A 44 -9.32 -13.31 -2.76
N LEU A 45 -8.53 -13.99 -1.92
CA LEU A 45 -8.98 -14.64 -0.70
C LEU A 45 -8.37 -13.95 0.52
N ARG A 46 -9.19 -13.75 1.53
CA ARG A 46 -8.75 -13.26 2.82
C ARG A 46 -8.65 -14.43 3.81
N ALA A 47 -7.45 -14.65 4.34
CA ALA A 47 -7.23 -15.53 5.47
C ALA A 47 -7.50 -14.79 6.80
N ASN A 48 -7.57 -15.54 7.91
CA ASN A 48 -7.71 -14.93 9.22
C ASN A 48 -6.48 -14.10 9.57
N ASP A 49 -6.70 -12.84 9.96
CA ASP A 49 -5.64 -11.96 10.43
C ASP A 49 -5.03 -12.52 11.73
N THR A 50 -3.73 -12.31 11.92
CA THR A 50 -3.04 -12.75 13.16
C THR A 50 -3.13 -11.71 14.27
N VAL A 51 -3.61 -10.51 13.94
CA VAL A 51 -3.78 -9.38 14.87
C VAL A 51 -5.14 -8.74 14.67
N PRO A 52 -5.72 -8.10 15.70
CA PRO A 52 -6.94 -7.35 15.55
C PRO A 52 -6.71 -6.14 14.62
N VAL A 53 -7.59 -5.99 13.62
CA VAL A 53 -7.60 -4.86 12.69
C VAL A 53 -9.00 -4.25 12.72
N PRO A 54 -9.16 -2.93 12.93
CA PRO A 54 -10.46 -2.27 12.84
C PRO A 54 -11.13 -2.51 11.49
N GLU A 55 -12.43 -2.72 11.50
CA GLU A 55 -13.18 -3.14 10.30
C GLU A 55 -13.07 -2.13 9.15
N GLU A 56 -13.05 -0.84 9.47
CA GLU A 56 -12.89 0.23 8.47
C GLU A 56 -11.61 0.07 7.63
N TYR A 57 -10.48 -0.27 8.26
CA TYR A 57 -9.22 -0.48 7.54
C TYR A 57 -9.19 -1.80 6.76
N ARG A 58 -9.88 -2.81 7.27
CA ARG A 58 -10.07 -4.07 6.56
C ARG A 58 -10.86 -3.89 5.27
N VAL A 59 -12.01 -3.23 5.36
CA VAL A 59 -12.89 -2.94 4.21
C VAL A 59 -12.14 -2.06 3.21
N ARG A 60 -11.46 -1.03 3.68
CA ARG A 60 -10.65 -0.15 2.83
C ARG A 60 -9.58 -0.93 2.07
N PHE A 61 -8.81 -1.79 2.76
CA PHE A 61 -7.76 -2.60 2.15
C PHE A 61 -8.30 -3.51 1.05
N VAL A 62 -9.37 -4.27 1.35
CA VAL A 62 -9.98 -5.18 0.39
C VAL A 62 -10.54 -4.43 -0.81
N ASN A 63 -11.24 -3.32 -0.60
CA ASN A 63 -11.78 -2.51 -1.68
C ASN A 63 -10.67 -1.92 -2.56
N LYS A 64 -9.59 -1.43 -1.94
CA LYS A 64 -8.46 -0.85 -2.70
C LYS A 64 -7.75 -1.90 -3.55
N ILE A 65 -7.44 -3.06 -3.00
CA ILE A 65 -6.77 -4.12 -3.77
C ILE A 65 -7.67 -4.67 -4.88
N ARG A 66 -8.99 -4.78 -4.66
CA ARG A 66 -9.97 -5.17 -5.68
C ARG A 66 -10.02 -4.15 -6.83
N GLU A 67 -10.09 -2.86 -6.50
CA GLU A 67 -10.03 -1.78 -7.48
C GLU A 67 -8.78 -1.88 -8.36
N LEU A 68 -7.61 -2.10 -7.74
CA LEU A 68 -6.33 -2.17 -8.44
C LEU A 68 -6.19 -3.43 -9.31
N LEU A 69 -6.75 -4.56 -8.89
CA LEU A 69 -6.67 -5.82 -9.64
C LEU A 69 -7.73 -5.92 -10.72
N TYR A 70 -8.97 -5.54 -10.44
CA TYR A 70 -10.11 -5.74 -11.32
C TYR A 70 -10.57 -4.47 -12.03
N GLY A 71 -10.16 -3.30 -11.53
CA GLY A 71 -10.60 -2.01 -12.07
C GLY A 71 -12.03 -1.66 -11.68
N SER A 72 -12.66 -0.87 -12.52
CA SER A 72 -14.06 -0.44 -12.42
C SER A 72 -14.84 -0.81 -13.68
N LYS A 73 -16.15 -0.57 -13.68
CA LYS A 73 -16.99 -0.77 -14.88
C LYS A 73 -16.52 0.05 -16.09
N GLU A 74 -15.96 1.23 -15.83
CA GLU A 74 -15.52 2.19 -16.85
C GLU A 74 -14.08 1.92 -17.29
N LYS A 75 -13.25 1.37 -16.39
CA LYS A 75 -11.83 1.09 -16.65
C LYS A 75 -11.48 -0.30 -16.13
N PRO A 76 -11.48 -1.32 -16.98
CA PRO A 76 -11.09 -2.68 -16.60
C PRO A 76 -9.67 -2.70 -16.01
N GLY A 77 -9.49 -3.51 -14.97
CA GLY A 77 -8.19 -3.73 -14.34
C GLY A 77 -7.31 -4.73 -15.12
N PRO A 78 -6.12 -5.00 -14.62
CA PRO A 78 -5.19 -5.94 -15.23
C PRO A 78 -5.69 -7.39 -15.24
N PHE A 79 -6.57 -7.77 -14.32
CA PHE A 79 -7.09 -9.14 -14.22
C PHE A 79 -8.63 -9.15 -14.27
N ALA A 80 -9.20 -10.22 -14.81
CA ALA A 80 -10.61 -10.54 -14.57
C ALA A 80 -10.77 -11.08 -13.12
N GLU A 81 -11.95 -10.89 -12.54
CA GLU A 81 -12.27 -11.46 -11.23
C GLU A 81 -12.63 -12.94 -11.35
N GLY A 82 -12.05 -13.77 -10.50
CA GLY A 82 -12.33 -15.20 -10.37
C GLY A 82 -11.42 -16.11 -11.21
N GLY A 83 -11.17 -17.32 -10.69
CA GLY A 83 -10.30 -18.32 -11.30
C GLY A 83 -8.81 -17.96 -11.32
N GLY A 84 -8.02 -18.74 -12.02
CA GLY A 84 -6.59 -18.49 -12.28
C GLY A 84 -5.73 -18.40 -11.03
N LEU A 85 -5.00 -17.30 -10.91
CA LEU A 85 -4.17 -17.01 -9.73
C LEU A 85 -5.05 -16.78 -8.51
N THR A 86 -4.69 -17.39 -7.38
CA THR A 86 -5.29 -17.07 -6.08
C THR A 86 -4.32 -16.26 -5.24
N ILE A 87 -4.72 -15.06 -4.81
CA ILE A 87 -3.96 -14.23 -3.87
C ILE A 87 -4.60 -14.36 -2.49
N ARG A 88 -3.91 -15.01 -1.55
CA ARG A 88 -4.32 -15.11 -0.15
C ARG A 88 -3.64 -14.03 0.65
N ILE A 89 -4.42 -13.19 1.32
CA ILE A 89 -3.92 -12.08 2.13
C ILE A 89 -4.30 -12.25 3.60
N LYS A 90 -3.39 -11.90 4.50
CA LYS A 90 -3.67 -11.75 5.94
C LYS A 90 -2.84 -10.62 6.54
N VAL A 91 -3.42 -9.88 7.46
CA VAL A 91 -2.69 -8.87 8.24
C VAL A 91 -1.94 -9.58 9.36
N VAL A 92 -0.62 -9.34 9.43
CA VAL A 92 0.27 -9.95 10.42
C VAL A 92 0.74 -8.95 11.48
N GLN A 93 0.64 -7.65 11.19
CA GLN A 93 0.90 -6.56 12.13
C GLN A 93 0.04 -5.36 11.78
N PHE A 94 -0.51 -4.70 12.79
CA PHE A 94 -1.27 -3.46 12.66
C PHE A 94 -0.97 -2.54 13.84
N THR A 95 -0.57 -1.31 13.54
CA THR A 95 -0.33 -0.25 14.53
C THR A 95 -1.08 0.98 14.06
N ALA A 96 -2.11 1.39 14.77
CA ALA A 96 -3.00 2.48 14.34
C ALA A 96 -2.29 3.85 14.20
N GLY A 97 -1.16 4.02 14.88
CA GLY A 97 -0.49 5.31 15.02
C GLY A 97 -1.27 6.24 15.96
N ASN A 98 -0.57 7.09 16.66
CA ASN A 98 -1.16 8.09 17.53
C ASN A 98 -0.85 9.49 16.98
N GLN A 99 -1.89 10.15 16.44
CA GLN A 99 -1.75 11.51 15.89
C GLN A 99 -1.27 12.53 16.95
N PHE A 100 -1.69 12.32 18.20
CA PHE A 100 -1.27 13.18 19.31
C PHE A 100 0.22 13.01 19.62
N GLU A 101 0.73 11.80 19.68
CA GLU A 101 2.15 11.53 19.90
C GLU A 101 3.01 12.08 18.76
N ARG A 102 2.56 11.95 17.51
CA ARG A 102 3.24 12.56 16.35
C ARG A 102 3.29 14.08 16.44
N TRP A 103 2.20 14.70 16.86
CA TRP A 103 2.14 16.16 17.02
C TRP A 103 3.01 16.64 18.18
N PHE A 104 2.94 15.96 19.33
CA PHE A 104 3.66 16.35 20.56
C PHE A 104 5.19 16.24 20.40
N TRP A 105 5.67 15.17 19.75
CA TRP A 105 7.10 14.94 19.53
C TRP A 105 7.63 15.55 18.22
N GLY A 106 6.84 16.35 17.52
CA GLY A 106 7.26 17.06 16.31
C GLY A 106 7.69 16.14 15.16
N GLY A 107 7.23 14.88 15.14
CA GLY A 107 7.62 13.90 14.15
C GLY A 107 9.06 13.39 14.29
N ILE A 108 9.72 13.64 15.41
CA ILE A 108 11.08 13.18 15.69
C ILE A 108 11.02 11.71 16.15
N GLY A 109 11.64 10.82 15.37
CA GLY A 109 11.64 9.38 15.64
C GLY A 109 10.40 8.65 15.10
N ASN A 110 10.26 7.36 15.40
CA ASN A 110 9.13 6.51 14.99
C ASN A 110 7.94 6.55 15.95
N ALA A 111 7.92 7.49 16.89
CA ALA A 111 6.84 7.63 17.86
C ALA A 111 5.53 8.02 17.14
N GLY A 112 4.50 7.22 17.32
CA GLY A 112 3.17 7.46 16.76
C GLY A 112 3.00 7.17 15.27
N GLU A 113 3.97 6.57 14.58
CA GLU A 113 3.82 6.11 13.21
C GLU A 113 2.85 4.91 13.12
N GLY A 114 1.80 5.06 12.30
CA GLY A 114 0.93 3.94 11.98
C GLY A 114 1.52 3.07 10.88
N SER A 115 1.35 1.76 11.00
CA SER A 115 1.78 0.81 9.99
C SER A 115 0.87 -0.40 9.89
N ILE A 116 0.82 -0.99 8.70
CA ILE A 116 0.19 -2.27 8.44
C ILE A 116 1.18 -3.18 7.72
N ASN A 117 1.33 -4.43 8.21
CA ASN A 117 2.07 -5.48 7.51
C ASN A 117 1.10 -6.57 7.06
N VAL A 118 1.17 -6.88 5.78
CA VAL A 118 0.31 -7.87 5.11
C VAL A 118 1.17 -8.95 4.50
N LEU A 119 0.88 -10.19 4.83
CA LEU A 119 1.42 -11.36 4.15
C LEU A 119 0.51 -11.67 2.96
N ALA A 120 1.10 -11.80 1.77
CA ALA A 120 0.40 -12.22 0.56
C ALA A 120 1.06 -13.48 -0.01
N GLU A 121 0.25 -14.53 -0.22
CA GLU A 121 0.63 -15.77 -0.89
C GLU A 121 -0.03 -15.81 -2.26
N PHE A 122 0.77 -16.11 -3.28
CA PHE A 122 0.32 -16.23 -4.66
C PHE A 122 0.30 -17.70 -5.04
N MET A 123 -0.91 -18.23 -5.35
CA MET A 123 -1.16 -19.66 -5.49
C MET A 123 -1.71 -19.99 -6.86
N ASP A 124 -1.29 -21.15 -7.41
CA ASP A 124 -1.92 -21.81 -8.55
C ASP A 124 -2.48 -23.15 -8.06
N GLY A 125 -3.77 -23.17 -7.77
CA GLY A 125 -4.37 -24.28 -7.02
C GLY A 125 -3.70 -24.41 -5.63
N ASP A 126 -3.11 -25.57 -5.36
CA ASP A 126 -2.39 -25.87 -4.13
C ASP A 126 -0.89 -25.52 -4.19
N THR A 127 -0.39 -25.10 -5.35
CA THR A 127 1.03 -24.76 -5.53
C THR A 127 1.27 -23.30 -5.19
N LYS A 128 2.16 -23.03 -4.25
CA LYS A 128 2.60 -21.68 -3.93
C LYS A 128 3.65 -21.21 -4.95
N LEU A 129 3.33 -20.14 -5.67
CA LEU A 129 4.18 -19.53 -6.68
C LEU A 129 5.09 -18.44 -6.12
N ALA A 130 4.64 -17.74 -5.09
CA ALA A 130 5.39 -16.69 -4.41
C ALA A 130 4.79 -16.38 -3.05
N GLN A 131 5.60 -15.73 -2.22
CA GLN A 131 5.16 -15.15 -0.95
C GLN A 131 5.84 -13.81 -0.72
N THR A 132 5.05 -12.80 -0.33
CA THR A 132 5.56 -11.47 0.00
C THR A 132 5.05 -11.02 1.36
N GLN A 133 5.86 -10.22 2.04
CA GLN A 133 5.43 -9.40 3.17
C GLN A 133 5.47 -7.95 2.74
N THR A 134 4.32 -7.28 2.80
CA THR A 134 4.17 -5.90 2.35
C THR A 134 3.83 -5.01 3.52
N GLU A 135 4.59 -3.94 3.68
CA GLU A 135 4.40 -2.94 4.71
C GLU A 135 3.87 -1.66 4.08
N GLY A 136 2.80 -1.10 4.66
CA GLY A 136 2.37 0.27 4.45
C GLY A 136 2.62 1.08 5.72
N ARG A 137 3.21 2.26 5.58
CA ARG A 137 3.49 3.20 6.69
C ARG A 137 2.87 4.56 6.43
N ILE A 138 2.46 5.21 7.50
CA ILE A 138 2.13 6.64 7.46
C ILE A 138 3.43 7.42 7.25
N GLY A 139 3.42 8.40 6.32
CA GLY A 139 4.57 9.28 6.14
C GLY A 139 4.89 10.07 7.42
N SER A 140 6.18 10.21 7.73
CA SER A 140 6.65 11.05 8.82
C SER A 140 6.58 12.52 8.43
N GLY A 141 6.22 13.40 9.38
CA GLY A 141 6.24 14.86 9.21
C GLY A 141 4.95 15.56 9.64
N PHE A 142 5.01 16.90 9.66
CA PHE A 142 3.92 17.76 10.14
C PHE A 142 2.61 17.60 9.36
N PHE A 143 2.70 17.19 8.09
CA PHE A 143 1.57 16.87 7.21
C PHE A 143 1.44 15.35 6.97
N GLY A 144 1.98 14.52 7.89
CA GLY A 144 2.00 13.08 7.76
C GLY A 144 0.62 12.50 7.42
N GLY A 145 0.60 11.50 6.53
CA GLY A 145 -0.59 10.83 6.01
C GLY A 145 -1.46 10.17 7.09
N SER A 146 -2.56 9.58 6.66
CA SER A 146 -3.49 8.85 7.51
C SER A 146 -3.17 7.35 7.54
N MET A 147 -3.69 6.62 8.53
CA MET A 147 -3.63 5.16 8.53
C MET A 147 -4.31 4.56 7.28
N GLY A 148 -5.33 5.25 6.74
CA GLY A 148 -5.96 4.89 5.48
C GLY A 148 -4.98 4.90 4.31
N GLU A 149 -4.06 5.87 4.23
CA GLU A 149 -3.03 5.91 3.19
C GLU A 149 -1.99 4.79 3.36
N ALA A 150 -1.61 4.44 4.58
CA ALA A 150 -0.74 3.30 4.84
C ALA A 150 -1.39 1.99 4.35
N VAL A 151 -2.69 1.83 4.59
CA VAL A 151 -3.48 0.69 4.10
C VAL A 151 -3.53 0.66 2.58
N ASP A 152 -3.78 1.80 1.93
CA ASP A 152 -3.80 1.92 0.47
C ASP A 152 -2.43 1.58 -0.13
N LYS A 153 -1.33 2.05 0.48
CA LYS A 153 0.03 1.74 0.02
C LYS A 153 0.36 0.24 0.11
N ALA A 154 -0.05 -0.44 1.17
CA ALA A 154 0.09 -1.88 1.26
C ALA A 154 -0.69 -2.60 0.14
N ALA A 155 -1.92 -2.18 -0.15
CA ALA A 155 -2.72 -2.72 -1.24
C ALA A 155 -2.09 -2.46 -2.62
N GLU A 156 -1.58 -1.24 -2.86
CA GLU A 156 -0.88 -0.85 -4.09
C GLU A 156 0.34 -1.74 -4.35
N GLU A 157 1.17 -1.98 -3.35
CA GLU A 157 2.39 -2.79 -3.51
C GLU A 157 2.06 -4.27 -3.80
N ILE A 158 1.04 -4.86 -3.17
CA ILE A 158 0.61 -6.23 -3.47
C ILE A 158 0.06 -6.33 -4.89
N ALA A 159 -0.81 -5.41 -5.30
CA ALA A 159 -1.36 -5.40 -6.66
C ALA A 159 -0.26 -5.21 -7.71
N LYS A 160 0.68 -4.28 -7.48
CA LYS A 160 1.84 -4.03 -8.33
C LYS A 160 2.73 -5.27 -8.48
N TYR A 161 2.99 -5.98 -7.37
CA TYR A 161 3.73 -7.24 -7.40
C TYR A 161 3.00 -8.30 -8.23
N ALA A 162 1.68 -8.46 -8.04
CA ALA A 162 0.87 -9.39 -8.81
C ALA A 162 0.94 -9.12 -10.32
N VAL A 163 0.78 -7.85 -10.72
CA VAL A 163 0.85 -7.44 -12.13
C VAL A 163 2.25 -7.68 -12.72
N ALA A 164 3.30 -7.32 -11.99
CA ALA A 164 4.67 -7.43 -12.49
C ALA A 164 5.15 -8.89 -12.69
N ASN A 165 4.58 -9.85 -11.96
CA ASN A 165 5.06 -11.24 -11.95
C ASN A 165 4.09 -12.25 -12.53
N PHE A 166 2.79 -11.92 -12.65
CA PHE A 166 1.74 -12.89 -12.99
C PHE A 166 0.76 -12.40 -14.08
N ARG A 167 1.01 -11.21 -14.68
CA ARG A 167 0.16 -10.67 -15.75
C ARG A 167 0.83 -10.75 -17.12
#